data_39a5acd78bb0580b061d6ac5a90b95ca
#
_entry.id   39a5acd78bb0580b061d6ac5a90b95ca
#
_cell.length_a   1.000
_cell.length_b   1.000
_cell.length_c   1.000
_cell.angle_alpha   90.00
_cell.angle_beta   90.00
_cell.angle_gamma   90.00
#
_symmetry.space_group_name_H-M   'P 1'
#
loop_
_entity.id
_entity.type
_entity.pdbx_description
1 polymer ?
#
loop_
_entity_poly.entity_id
_entity_poly.type
_entity_poly.pdbx_seq_one_letter_code
_entity_poly.pdbx_strand_id
1 'polypeptide(L)'
;KAAIFPSTRAPQWTGGGVVFAPTPRDYTIRLNKKEKRAALKSALTSRVNENKFIVVEAMNFDEIKTKKFQTVLNNLNVNKALVVLEEGDKNAEISAKNIPDVKTARVNTINVYDILKYNTVIATKAVVAAIEEVYA
;
A
#
# COMPACT_ATOMS: atom_id res chain seq x y z
N LYS A 1 -49.41 -38.48 16.19
CA LYS A 1 -48.25 -38.25 15.28
C LYS A 1 -47.32 -37.22 15.90
N ALA A 2 -46.04 -37.56 16.04
CA ALA A 2 -45.06 -36.67 16.59
C ALA A 2 -44.99 -35.34 15.83
N ALA A 3 -44.83 -34.23 16.54
CA ALA A 3 -44.72 -32.92 15.89
C ALA A 3 -43.53 -32.90 14.94
N ILE A 4 -43.79 -32.46 13.72
CA ILE A 4 -42.79 -32.42 12.63
C ILE A 4 -41.65 -31.41 12.97
N PHE A 5 -41.87 -30.54 13.94
CA PHE A 5 -40.89 -29.50 14.32
C PHE A 5 -40.62 -29.55 15.82
N PRO A 6 -39.64 -30.35 16.26
CA PRO A 6 -39.38 -30.57 17.69
C PRO A 6 -38.68 -29.40 18.40
N SER A 7 -38.27 -28.36 17.67
CA SER A 7 -37.53 -27.22 18.23
C SER A 7 -38.18 -25.88 17.94
N THR A 8 -38.33 -25.05 18.98
CA THR A 8 -38.78 -23.65 18.86
C THR A 8 -37.76 -22.77 18.13
N ARG A 9 -36.52 -23.26 17.93
CA ARG A 9 -35.47 -22.59 17.19
C ARG A 9 -35.37 -23.05 15.73
N ALA A 10 -36.35 -23.74 15.22
CA ALA A 10 -36.39 -24.13 13.82
C ALA A 10 -36.50 -22.89 12.90
N PRO A 11 -35.96 -22.92 11.66
CA PRO A 11 -35.79 -21.72 10.80
C PRO A 11 -37.12 -21.06 10.40
N GLN A 12 -38.22 -21.77 10.47
CA GLN A 12 -39.56 -21.22 10.14
C GLN A 12 -40.14 -20.33 11.25
N TRP A 13 -39.55 -20.33 12.45
CA TRP A 13 -40.03 -19.53 13.58
C TRP A 13 -39.29 -18.19 13.66
N THR A 14 -40.02 -17.17 14.10
CA THR A 14 -39.40 -15.87 14.42
C THR A 14 -38.33 -16.05 15.50
N GLY A 15 -37.10 -15.62 15.23
CA GLY A 15 -35.92 -15.85 16.11
C GLY A 15 -35.33 -17.26 16.02
N GLY A 16 -35.74 -18.06 15.04
CA GLY A 16 -35.14 -19.35 14.71
C GLY A 16 -33.80 -19.27 14.02
N GLY A 17 -33.18 -20.40 13.75
CA GLY A 17 -31.88 -20.50 13.10
C GLY A 17 -31.92 -20.04 11.64
N VAL A 18 -30.79 -19.50 11.14
CA VAL A 18 -30.62 -19.15 9.74
C VAL A 18 -30.27 -20.40 8.92
N VAL A 19 -31.09 -20.72 7.91
CA VAL A 19 -30.92 -21.94 7.06
C VAL A 19 -29.61 -21.88 6.29
N PHE A 20 -29.37 -20.74 5.63
CA PHE A 20 -28.14 -20.47 4.87
C PHE A 20 -27.32 -19.39 5.58
N ALA A 21 -26.74 -19.76 6.73
CA ALA A 21 -25.85 -18.84 7.44
C ALA A 21 -24.62 -18.50 6.59
N PRO A 22 -24.02 -17.29 6.75
CA PRO A 22 -22.81 -16.95 6.05
C PRO A 22 -21.66 -17.89 6.45
N THR A 23 -21.03 -18.48 5.45
CA THR A 23 -19.85 -19.33 5.63
C THR A 23 -18.60 -18.62 5.15
N PRO A 24 -17.45 -18.78 5.83
CA PRO A 24 -16.19 -18.26 5.33
C PRO A 24 -15.91 -18.82 3.93
N ARG A 25 -15.59 -17.92 2.98
CA ARG A 25 -15.16 -18.34 1.64
C ARG A 25 -13.93 -17.56 1.23
N ASP A 26 -13.12 -18.17 0.39
CA ASP A 26 -11.95 -17.52 -0.18
C ASP A 26 -12.36 -16.65 -1.37
N TYR A 27 -11.96 -15.37 -1.34
CA TYR A 27 -12.13 -14.39 -2.41
C TYR A 27 -10.83 -14.13 -3.17
N THR A 28 -9.79 -14.91 -2.91
CA THR A 28 -8.46 -14.69 -3.48
C THR A 28 -8.48 -14.98 -4.98
N ILE A 29 -8.16 -13.96 -5.77
CA ILE A 29 -7.99 -14.09 -7.22
C ILE A 29 -6.49 -14.01 -7.54
N ARG A 30 -5.97 -15.02 -8.24
CA ARG A 30 -4.57 -15.04 -8.68
C ARG A 30 -4.42 -14.37 -10.04
N LEU A 31 -3.59 -13.33 -10.09
CA LEU A 31 -3.18 -12.69 -11.35
C LEU A 31 -1.85 -13.27 -11.84
N ASN A 32 -1.66 -13.31 -13.15
CA ASN A 32 -0.42 -13.73 -13.78
C ASN A 32 0.72 -12.74 -13.47
N LYS A 33 1.98 -13.22 -13.46
CA LYS A 33 3.15 -12.38 -13.17
C LYS A 33 3.28 -11.19 -14.14
N LYS A 34 3.02 -11.42 -15.44
CA LYS A 34 3.07 -10.37 -16.48
C LYS A 34 2.00 -9.29 -16.26
N GLU A 35 0.79 -9.68 -15.87
CA GLU A 35 -0.30 -8.74 -15.55
C GLU A 35 0.03 -7.86 -14.35
N LYS A 36 0.60 -8.45 -13.29
CA LYS A 36 1.06 -7.68 -12.11
C LYS A 36 2.13 -6.65 -12.47
N ARG A 37 3.12 -7.03 -13.31
CA ARG A 37 4.15 -6.11 -13.78
C ARG A 37 3.56 -4.99 -14.65
N ALA A 38 2.67 -5.31 -15.58
CA ALA A 38 2.00 -4.32 -16.42
C ALA A 38 1.19 -3.33 -15.58
N ALA A 39 0.45 -3.81 -14.57
CA ALA A 39 -0.31 -2.97 -13.66
C ALA A 39 0.59 -2.00 -12.88
N LEU A 40 1.75 -2.48 -12.38
CA LEU A 40 2.70 -1.64 -11.65
C LEU A 40 3.32 -0.57 -12.56
N LYS A 41 3.75 -0.94 -13.76
CA LYS A 41 4.27 0.02 -14.77
C LYS A 41 3.22 1.07 -15.12
N SER A 42 1.98 0.67 -15.35
CA SER A 42 0.86 1.58 -15.64
C SER A 42 0.60 2.55 -14.49
N ALA A 43 0.62 2.09 -13.23
CA ALA A 43 0.43 2.94 -12.06
C ALA A 43 1.56 3.98 -11.91
N LEU A 44 2.83 3.60 -12.13
CA LEU A 44 3.96 4.52 -12.11
C LEU A 44 3.85 5.54 -13.24
N THR A 45 3.50 5.10 -14.46
CA THR A 45 3.30 5.99 -15.62
C THR A 45 2.21 7.02 -15.34
N SER A 46 1.09 6.61 -14.72
CA SER A 46 0.03 7.54 -14.32
C SER A 46 0.57 8.63 -13.38
N ARG A 47 1.38 8.26 -12.38
CA ARG A 47 1.97 9.23 -11.45
C ARG A 47 2.95 10.19 -12.12
N VAL A 48 3.74 9.72 -13.08
CA VAL A 48 4.63 10.58 -13.87
C VAL A 48 3.83 11.56 -14.71
N ASN A 49 2.79 11.10 -15.42
CA ASN A 49 1.94 11.94 -16.25
C ASN A 49 1.18 13.01 -15.45
N GLU A 50 0.83 12.70 -14.21
CA GLU A 50 0.18 13.63 -13.27
C GLU A 50 1.17 14.62 -12.61
N ASN A 51 2.46 14.55 -12.89
CA ASN A 51 3.55 15.28 -12.23
C ASN A 51 3.59 15.04 -10.71
N LYS A 52 3.18 13.85 -10.27
CA LYS A 52 3.17 13.43 -8.87
C LYS A 52 4.30 12.45 -8.53
N PHE A 53 5.30 12.37 -9.37
CA PHE A 53 6.51 11.59 -9.15
C PHE A 53 7.69 12.54 -8.99
N ILE A 54 8.25 12.63 -7.77
CA ILE A 54 9.32 13.53 -7.42
C ILE A 54 10.62 12.73 -7.26
N VAL A 55 11.66 13.13 -7.98
CA VAL A 55 12.99 12.52 -7.84
C VAL A 55 13.89 13.44 -7.04
N VAL A 56 14.50 12.91 -5.98
CA VAL A 56 15.44 13.61 -5.10
C VAL A 56 16.83 13.04 -5.33
N GLU A 57 17.87 13.83 -5.15
CA GLU A 57 19.24 13.33 -5.33
C GLU A 57 19.62 12.26 -4.32
N ALA A 58 19.39 12.55 -3.04
CA ALA A 58 19.66 11.64 -1.93
C ALA A 58 18.78 11.99 -0.71
N MET A 59 18.51 11.02 0.14
CA MET A 59 17.77 11.18 1.39
C MET A 59 18.61 10.67 2.58
N ASN A 60 19.77 11.26 2.80
CA ASN A 60 20.67 10.84 3.87
C ASN A 60 20.28 11.52 5.19
N PHE A 61 19.96 10.70 6.18
CA PHE A 61 19.67 11.16 7.54
C PHE A 61 20.71 10.58 8.51
N ASP A 62 21.55 11.45 9.08
CA ASP A 62 22.55 11.04 10.08
C ASP A 62 21.89 10.60 11.39
N GLU A 63 20.73 11.19 11.71
CA GLU A 63 19.99 10.95 12.94
C GLU A 63 18.52 10.62 12.67
N ILE A 64 17.95 9.77 13.51
CA ILE A 64 16.52 9.44 13.49
C ILE A 64 15.74 10.61 14.10
N LYS A 65 15.19 11.49 13.25
CA LYS A 65 14.39 12.65 13.68
C LYS A 65 13.20 12.88 12.74
N THR A 66 11.99 12.68 13.24
CA THR A 66 10.74 12.94 12.50
C THR A 66 10.61 14.39 12.05
N LYS A 67 11.05 15.34 12.88
CA LYS A 67 11.01 16.76 12.55
C LYS A 67 11.83 17.12 11.30
N LYS A 68 13.03 16.55 11.14
CA LYS A 68 13.84 16.75 9.93
C LYS A 68 13.13 16.21 8.70
N PHE A 69 12.54 15.02 8.79
CA PHE A 69 11.79 14.41 7.69
C PHE A 69 10.55 15.26 7.32
N GLN A 70 9.81 15.72 8.31
CA GLN A 70 8.67 16.61 8.11
C GLN A 70 9.07 17.93 7.40
N THR A 71 10.22 18.50 7.74
CA THR A 71 10.74 19.69 7.07
C THR A 71 11.01 19.43 5.58
N VAL A 72 11.57 18.26 5.24
CA VAL A 72 11.78 17.87 3.84
C VAL A 72 10.44 17.76 3.09
N LEU A 73 9.43 17.13 3.67
CA LEU A 73 8.10 17.04 3.06
C LEU A 73 7.45 18.41 2.86
N ASN A 74 7.57 19.30 3.84
CA ASN A 74 7.05 20.65 3.75
C ASN A 74 7.75 21.48 2.65
N ASN A 75 9.07 21.32 2.50
CA ASN A 75 9.84 21.97 1.43
C ASN A 75 9.42 21.49 0.04
N LEU A 76 9.02 20.22 -0.07
CA LEU A 76 8.48 19.64 -1.30
C LEU A 76 6.99 19.93 -1.51
N ASN A 77 6.32 20.58 -0.55
CA ASN A 77 4.88 20.85 -0.53
C ASN A 77 4.03 19.59 -0.68
N VAL A 78 4.44 18.50 -0.05
CA VAL A 78 3.78 17.19 -0.13
C VAL A 78 3.19 16.80 1.22
N ASN A 79 1.87 16.58 1.26
CA ASN A 79 1.15 16.18 2.47
C ASN A 79 1.00 14.65 2.57
N LYS A 80 0.82 13.98 1.43
CA LYS A 80 0.53 12.55 1.37
C LYS A 80 1.47 11.87 0.40
N ALA A 81 2.46 11.15 0.93
CA ALA A 81 3.57 10.62 0.14
C ALA A 81 3.85 9.13 0.35
N LEU A 82 4.16 8.47 -0.74
CA LEU A 82 4.86 7.19 -0.74
C LEU A 82 6.35 7.47 -0.99
N VAL A 83 7.19 7.20 -0.01
CA VAL A 83 8.64 7.43 -0.11
C VAL A 83 9.32 6.08 -0.38
N VAL A 84 9.98 5.98 -1.52
CA VAL A 84 10.72 4.77 -1.89
C VAL A 84 12.19 4.97 -1.53
N LEU A 85 12.68 4.10 -0.64
CA LEU A 85 14.02 4.16 -0.07
C LEU A 85 14.89 3.01 -0.59
N GLU A 86 16.21 3.20 -0.51
CA GLU A 86 17.20 2.16 -0.78
C GLU A 86 17.27 1.12 0.35
N GLU A 87 17.85 -0.02 0.05
CA GLU A 87 18.16 -1.02 1.06
C GLU A 87 19.32 -0.52 1.93
N GLY A 88 19.02 -0.09 3.13
CA GLY A 88 20.03 0.42 4.08
C GLY A 88 19.62 1.70 4.80
N ASP A 89 18.71 2.49 4.25
CA ASP A 89 18.27 3.78 4.80
C ASP A 89 17.33 3.65 6.00
N LYS A 90 17.76 2.89 7.02
CA LYS A 90 16.97 2.64 8.23
C LYS A 90 16.60 3.94 8.97
N ASN A 91 17.50 4.92 8.99
CA ASN A 91 17.26 6.18 9.67
C ASN A 91 16.10 6.97 9.03
N ALA A 92 16.04 6.97 7.69
CA ALA A 92 14.95 7.60 6.95
C ALA A 92 13.63 6.84 7.17
N GLU A 93 13.65 5.50 7.12
CA GLU A 93 12.48 4.65 7.34
C GLU A 93 11.87 4.88 8.73
N ILE A 94 12.68 4.86 9.80
CA ILE A 94 12.22 5.07 11.17
C ILE A 94 11.73 6.52 11.37
N SER A 95 12.41 7.50 10.79
CA SER A 95 12.03 8.93 10.89
C SER A 95 10.68 9.22 10.23
N ALA A 96 10.36 8.52 9.13
CA ALA A 96 9.09 8.68 8.42
C ALA A 96 7.92 7.94 9.07
N LYS A 97 8.18 6.82 9.76
CA LYS A 97 7.16 5.88 10.25
C LYS A 97 6.08 6.52 11.13
N ASN A 98 6.42 7.54 11.90
CA ASN A 98 5.49 8.21 12.82
C ASN A 98 4.67 9.34 12.16
N ILE A 99 4.93 9.67 10.91
CA ILE A 99 4.22 10.75 10.22
C ILE A 99 2.93 10.20 9.61
N PRO A 100 1.76 10.75 9.94
CA PRO A 100 0.52 10.35 9.30
C PRO A 100 0.57 10.66 7.80
N ASP A 101 -0.13 9.87 7.01
CA ASP A 101 -0.22 10.00 5.55
C ASP A 101 1.11 9.84 4.78
N VAL A 102 2.15 9.34 5.43
CA VAL A 102 3.43 8.97 4.80
C VAL A 102 3.66 7.48 4.98
N LYS A 103 4.05 6.83 3.90
CA LYS A 103 4.49 5.44 3.92
C LYS A 103 5.84 5.31 3.26
N THR A 104 6.71 4.53 3.86
CA THR A 104 7.97 4.11 3.23
C THR A 104 7.82 2.76 2.58
N ALA A 105 8.45 2.57 1.44
CA ALA A 105 8.54 1.31 0.74
C ALA A 105 9.97 1.13 0.21
N ARG A 106 10.36 -0.12 -0.02
CA ARG A 106 11.60 -0.48 -0.73
C ARG A 106 11.26 -0.87 -2.16
N VAL A 107 12.22 -0.85 -3.06
CA VAL A 107 12.03 -1.22 -4.47
C VAL A 107 11.29 -2.55 -4.61
N ASN A 108 11.66 -3.55 -3.80
CA ASN A 108 11.07 -4.90 -3.85
C ASN A 108 9.64 -4.98 -3.23
N THR A 109 9.21 -3.98 -2.46
CA THR A 109 7.92 -3.97 -1.76
C THR A 109 6.91 -2.99 -2.32
N ILE A 110 7.26 -2.29 -3.41
CA ILE A 110 6.33 -1.39 -4.09
C ILE A 110 5.13 -2.19 -4.60
N ASN A 111 3.94 -1.66 -4.38
CA ASN A 111 2.70 -2.24 -4.87
C ASN A 111 1.77 -1.18 -5.48
N VAL A 112 0.89 -1.61 -6.37
CA VAL A 112 -0.06 -0.73 -7.07
C VAL A 112 -0.98 0.00 -6.10
N TYR A 113 -1.42 -0.67 -5.04
CA TYR A 113 -2.32 -0.08 -4.05
C TYR A 113 -1.68 1.14 -3.37
N ASP A 114 -0.42 1.03 -2.93
CA ASP A 114 0.27 2.13 -2.27
C ASP A 114 0.53 3.29 -3.25
N ILE A 115 0.94 3.00 -4.49
CA ILE A 115 1.14 4.02 -5.51
C ILE A 115 -0.14 4.83 -5.75
N LEU A 116 -1.31 4.17 -5.78
CA LEU A 116 -2.59 4.83 -6.02
C LEU A 116 -3.17 5.47 -4.76
N LYS A 117 -2.90 4.93 -3.58
CA LYS A 117 -3.39 5.48 -2.30
C LYS A 117 -2.71 6.79 -1.93
N TYR A 118 -1.40 6.88 -2.15
CA TYR A 118 -0.62 8.08 -1.84
C TYR A 118 -0.56 9.00 -3.07
N ASN A 119 -0.80 10.30 -2.85
CA ASN A 119 -0.90 11.24 -3.95
C ASN A 119 0.42 11.44 -4.68
N THR A 120 1.53 11.42 -3.95
CA THR A 120 2.86 11.70 -4.50
C THR A 120 3.80 10.54 -4.20
N VAL A 121 4.60 10.16 -5.18
CA VAL A 121 5.68 9.18 -5.02
C VAL A 121 7.00 9.96 -4.99
N ILE A 122 7.81 9.73 -3.97
CA ILE A 122 9.14 10.33 -3.81
C ILE A 122 10.17 9.21 -3.89
N ALA A 123 11.17 9.35 -4.76
CA ALA A 123 12.23 8.38 -4.93
C ALA A 123 13.59 9.06 -5.08
N THR A 124 14.67 8.42 -4.66
CA THR A 124 16.02 8.88 -4.97
C THR A 124 16.42 8.48 -6.39
N LYS A 125 17.45 9.14 -6.96
CA LYS A 125 17.97 8.77 -8.29
C LYS A 125 18.41 7.31 -8.35
N ALA A 126 19.06 6.80 -7.31
CA ALA A 126 19.50 5.42 -7.24
C ALA A 126 18.31 4.44 -7.19
N VAL A 127 17.25 4.79 -6.44
CA VAL A 127 16.01 4.01 -6.42
C VAL A 127 15.33 3.96 -7.78
N VAL A 128 15.33 5.05 -8.55
CA VAL A 128 14.76 5.06 -9.92
C VAL A 128 15.53 4.09 -10.81
N ALA A 129 16.85 4.12 -10.79
CA ALA A 129 17.67 3.17 -11.55
C ALA A 129 17.40 1.70 -11.14
N ALA A 130 17.27 1.44 -9.85
CA ALA A 130 16.93 0.10 -9.34
C ALA A 130 15.50 -0.33 -9.75
N ILE A 131 14.53 0.59 -9.81
CA ILE A 131 13.17 0.31 -10.32
C ILE A 131 13.22 -0.07 -11.79
N GLU A 132 14.00 0.66 -12.60
CA GLU A 132 14.19 0.33 -14.02
C GLU A 132 14.81 -1.05 -14.20
N GLU A 133 15.83 -1.41 -13.42
CA GLU A 133 16.47 -2.73 -13.49
C GLU A 133 15.50 -3.87 -13.12
N VAL A 134 14.72 -3.72 -12.05
CA VAL A 134 13.82 -4.78 -11.53
C VAL A 134 12.56 -4.94 -12.36
N TYR A 135 12.02 -3.87 -12.92
CA TYR A 135 10.69 -3.86 -13.57
C TYR A 135 10.72 -3.59 -15.07
N ALA A 136 11.85 -3.29 -15.68
CA ALA A 136 11.98 -3.04 -17.12
C ALA A 136 11.56 -4.22 -18.02
#